data_8c7df57b39bcd8c5ed8eba98ad722e79
#
_entry.id   8c7df57b39bcd8c5ed8eba98ad722e79
#
_cell.length_a   1.000
_cell.length_b   1.000
_cell.length_c   1.000
_cell.angle_alpha   90.00
_cell.angle_beta   90.00
_cell.angle_gamma   90.00
#
_symmetry.space_group_name_H-M   'P 1'
#
loop_
_entity.id
_entity.type
_entity.pdbx_description
1 polymer ?
#
loop_
_entity_poly.entity_id
_entity_poly.type
_entity_poly.pdbx_seq_one_letter_code
_entity_poly.pdbx_strand_id
1 'polypeptide(L)'
;VDLLHTVTEEKIDLCELRRTAPGELAGMRRTQGWVPDQYVFFAARFSEPFADVQLLGDKQAVLTFAPDVRTLTIAVGLSSVSVENARMNSLAEVPELDFDAVHARAVGQWRKALGDIVVEGGSRDEMTNFYTAQYHTKLTPNLMSDVNGEYRRHDQTVARMPEGESYYSTFSLWDTFRAWNPLQTLVDTALVNDMIRSMLDMYDSTGELPIWPLASGETGTMIGYHAVSVIADAYLKGIRGYDADKALEAMIRSSNINKKGSDYYTAQGYIPSNIKRESVSCTLEYAYDDWAIARMAQAMGRDDIFGEYARRALNYVNV
;
A
#
# COMPACT_ATOMS: atom_id res chain seq x y z
N VAL A 1 10.75 -25.85 0.63
CA VAL A 1 10.77 -24.37 0.64
C VAL A 1 11.70 -23.91 -0.46
N ASP A 2 11.27 -22.97 -1.25
CA ASP A 2 12.05 -22.44 -2.37
C ASP A 2 11.94 -20.90 -2.39
N LEU A 3 13.05 -20.21 -2.17
CA LEU A 3 13.13 -18.75 -2.21
C LEU A 3 13.55 -18.23 -3.61
N LEU A 4 13.83 -19.12 -4.56
CA LEU A 4 14.20 -18.74 -5.93
C LEU A 4 13.00 -18.60 -6.87
N HIS A 5 11.83 -19.13 -6.47
CA HIS A 5 10.64 -19.03 -7.27
C HIS A 5 10.14 -17.58 -7.34
N THR A 6 9.93 -17.07 -8.55
CA THR A 6 9.29 -15.77 -8.83
C THR A 6 8.08 -15.96 -9.73
N VAL A 7 7.07 -15.14 -9.55
CA VAL A 7 5.87 -15.10 -10.41
C VAL A 7 6.09 -14.18 -11.62
N THR A 8 6.99 -13.22 -11.46
CA THR A 8 7.37 -12.22 -12.47
C THR A 8 8.88 -12.26 -12.72
N GLU A 9 9.38 -11.44 -13.63
CA GLU A 9 10.81 -11.34 -13.96
C GLU A 9 11.63 -10.57 -12.90
N GLU A 10 11.27 -10.68 -11.64
CA GLU A 10 11.98 -10.05 -10.55
C GLU A 10 13.35 -10.68 -10.34
N LYS A 11 14.36 -9.86 -10.18
CA LYS A 11 15.71 -10.29 -9.82
C LYS A 11 15.78 -10.48 -8.31
N ILE A 12 16.21 -11.67 -7.89
CA ILE A 12 16.49 -11.98 -6.49
C ILE A 12 17.96 -11.67 -6.23
N ASP A 13 18.22 -10.66 -5.39
CA ASP A 13 19.58 -10.23 -5.06
C ASP A 13 20.14 -10.94 -3.82
N LEU A 14 19.29 -11.16 -2.83
CA LEU A 14 19.69 -11.74 -1.56
C LEU A 14 18.61 -12.70 -1.06
N CYS A 15 19.04 -13.86 -0.61
CA CYS A 15 18.22 -14.85 0.07
C CYS A 15 18.98 -15.40 1.26
N GLU A 16 18.26 -15.62 2.35
CA GLU A 16 18.74 -16.36 3.52
C GLU A 16 17.66 -17.31 3.98
N LEU A 17 18.03 -18.55 4.25
CA LEU A 17 17.13 -19.58 4.77
C LEU A 17 17.85 -20.38 5.86
N ARG A 18 17.26 -20.45 7.04
CA ARG A 18 17.83 -21.17 8.18
C ARG A 18 16.77 -21.87 9.01
N ARG A 19 17.15 -23.00 9.60
CA ARG A 19 16.39 -23.62 10.69
C ARG A 19 16.66 -22.84 11.97
N THR A 20 15.61 -22.42 12.67
CA THR A 20 15.70 -21.65 13.91
C THR A 20 15.23 -22.44 15.14
N ALA A 21 14.39 -23.46 14.93
CA ALA A 21 13.92 -24.38 15.96
C ALA A 21 13.60 -25.76 15.35
N PRO A 22 13.32 -26.80 16.17
CA PRO A 22 12.96 -28.14 15.66
C PRO A 22 11.82 -28.13 14.64
N GLY A 23 10.84 -27.28 14.79
CA GLY A 23 9.69 -27.11 13.88
C GLY A 23 9.59 -25.68 13.31
N GLU A 24 10.70 -24.97 13.12
CA GLU A 24 10.67 -23.60 12.60
C GLU A 24 11.77 -23.36 11.58
N LEU A 25 11.39 -22.73 10.45
CA LEU A 25 12.29 -22.12 9.49
C LEU A 25 12.08 -20.61 9.47
N ALA A 26 13.15 -19.88 9.25
CA ALA A 26 13.09 -18.44 9.04
C ALA A 26 14.07 -18.03 7.94
N GLY A 27 13.82 -16.87 7.36
CA GLY A 27 14.68 -16.37 6.32
C GLY A 27 14.22 -15.03 5.78
N MET A 28 14.87 -14.64 4.69
CA MET A 28 14.52 -13.41 4.01
C MET A 28 14.80 -13.51 2.52
N ARG A 29 14.15 -12.65 1.76
CA ARG A 29 14.41 -12.41 0.35
C ARG A 29 14.41 -10.92 0.07
N ARG A 30 15.41 -10.45 -0.68
CA ARG A 30 15.40 -9.14 -1.30
C ARG A 30 15.24 -9.29 -2.80
N THR A 31 14.30 -8.56 -3.37
CA THR A 31 14.06 -8.56 -4.82
C THR A 31 14.18 -7.15 -5.38
N GLN A 32 14.57 -7.10 -6.66
CA GLN A 32 14.52 -5.91 -7.51
C GLN A 32 13.63 -6.23 -8.71
N GLY A 33 12.73 -5.34 -9.01
CA GLY A 33 11.78 -5.49 -10.11
C GLY A 33 11.05 -4.20 -10.34
N TRP A 34 9.74 -4.24 -10.29
CA TRP A 34 8.90 -3.05 -10.42
C TRP A 34 9.22 -1.97 -9.36
N VAL A 35 9.55 -2.40 -8.15
CA VAL A 35 10.17 -1.55 -7.12
C VAL A 35 11.57 -2.03 -6.83
N PRO A 36 12.55 -1.14 -6.64
CA PRO A 36 13.86 -1.51 -6.14
C PRO A 36 13.79 -1.91 -4.66
N ASP A 37 14.67 -2.84 -4.25
CA ASP A 37 14.94 -3.16 -2.84
C ASP A 37 13.73 -3.57 -1.99
N GLN A 38 12.91 -4.49 -2.49
CA GLN A 38 11.86 -5.10 -1.69
C GLN A 38 12.40 -6.19 -0.77
N TYR A 39 12.24 -5.99 0.54
CA TYR A 39 12.59 -6.95 1.58
C TYR A 39 11.36 -7.67 2.08
N VAL A 40 11.41 -9.00 2.11
CA VAL A 40 10.42 -9.86 2.75
C VAL A 40 11.15 -10.81 3.69
N PHE A 41 10.96 -10.62 4.98
CA PHE A 41 11.38 -11.54 6.03
C PHE A 41 10.21 -12.47 6.36
N PHE A 42 10.52 -13.70 6.74
CA PHE A 42 9.49 -14.65 7.14
C PHE A 42 9.96 -15.53 8.32
N ALA A 43 8.97 -15.99 9.08
CA ALA A 43 9.12 -17.05 10.06
C ALA A 43 7.98 -18.06 9.86
N ALA A 44 8.32 -19.30 9.55
CA ALA A 44 7.39 -20.40 9.30
C ALA A 44 7.44 -21.41 10.44
N ARG A 45 6.34 -21.58 11.17
CA ARG A 45 6.15 -22.54 12.25
C ARG A 45 5.36 -23.73 11.77
N PHE A 46 5.81 -24.92 12.10
CA PHE A 46 5.22 -26.19 11.71
C PHE A 46 4.68 -26.92 12.94
N SER A 47 3.56 -27.61 12.79
CA SER A 47 2.93 -28.37 13.89
C SER A 47 3.76 -29.56 14.36
N GLU A 48 4.65 -30.04 13.48
CA GLU A 48 5.51 -31.18 13.76
C GLU A 48 7.00 -30.79 13.63
N PRO A 49 7.88 -31.37 14.44
CA PRO A 49 9.32 -31.16 14.31
C PRO A 49 9.85 -31.82 13.03
N PHE A 50 10.87 -31.23 12.45
CA PHE A 50 11.58 -31.84 11.32
C PHE A 50 12.39 -33.05 11.78
N ALA A 51 12.18 -34.22 11.14
CA ALA A 51 13.05 -35.39 11.27
C ALA A 51 14.42 -35.11 10.61
N ASP A 52 14.41 -34.40 9.45
CA ASP A 52 15.61 -33.94 8.77
C ASP A 52 15.35 -32.63 8.02
N VAL A 53 16.41 -31.83 7.84
CA VAL A 53 16.39 -30.57 7.06
C VAL A 53 17.60 -30.55 6.17
N GLN A 54 17.41 -30.76 4.88
CA GLN A 54 18.46 -30.60 3.89
C GLN A 54 18.41 -29.21 3.29
N LEU A 55 19.37 -28.36 3.64
CA LEU A 55 19.55 -27.05 3.01
C LEU A 55 20.29 -27.21 1.68
N LEU A 56 19.77 -26.62 0.62
CA LEU A 56 20.38 -26.57 -0.71
C LEU A 56 20.93 -25.13 -0.92
N GLY A 57 22.10 -24.91 -0.33
CA GLY A 57 22.62 -23.58 -0.08
C GLY A 57 21.77 -22.84 0.95
N ASP A 58 21.68 -21.53 0.81
CA ASP A 58 20.88 -20.62 1.66
C ASP A 58 19.55 -20.20 1.02
N LYS A 59 19.10 -20.91 0.00
CA LYS A 59 17.98 -20.49 -0.89
C LYS A 59 16.84 -21.49 -0.94
N GLN A 60 17.09 -22.75 -0.67
CA GLN A 60 16.09 -23.83 -0.74
C GLN A 60 16.28 -24.80 0.43
N ALA A 61 15.19 -25.44 0.85
CA ALA A 61 15.20 -26.50 1.85
C ALA A 61 14.23 -27.62 1.49
N VAL A 62 14.69 -28.85 1.70
CA VAL A 62 13.83 -30.05 1.75
C VAL A 62 13.64 -30.41 3.22
N LEU A 63 12.36 -30.49 3.63
CA LEU A 63 11.97 -30.84 5.00
C LEU A 63 11.44 -32.26 5.02
N THR A 64 11.94 -33.08 5.90
CA THR A 64 11.44 -34.43 6.13
C THR A 64 10.80 -34.49 7.51
N PHE A 65 9.63 -35.10 7.59
CA PHE A 65 8.91 -35.34 8.84
C PHE A 65 8.89 -36.82 9.20
N ALA A 66 8.50 -37.14 10.41
CA ALA A 66 8.39 -38.53 10.84
C ALA A 66 7.40 -39.30 9.94
N PRO A 67 7.65 -40.64 9.67
CA PRO A 67 6.86 -41.39 8.69
C PRO A 67 5.38 -41.57 9.03
N ASP A 68 4.98 -41.34 10.27
CA ASP A 68 3.61 -41.44 10.79
C ASP A 68 2.85 -40.10 10.68
N VAL A 69 3.51 -38.98 10.41
CA VAL A 69 2.87 -37.68 10.16
C VAL A 69 1.98 -37.75 8.91
N ARG A 70 0.68 -37.46 9.06
CA ARG A 70 -0.29 -37.47 7.97
C ARG A 70 -0.85 -36.09 7.65
N THR A 71 -0.82 -35.20 8.63
CA THR A 71 -1.31 -33.81 8.49
C THR A 71 -0.26 -32.89 9.05
N LEU A 72 -0.04 -31.78 8.37
CA LEU A 72 0.90 -30.75 8.76
C LEU A 72 0.19 -29.38 8.71
N THR A 73 0.17 -28.69 9.83
CA THR A 73 -0.28 -27.30 9.89
C THR A 73 0.94 -26.39 9.88
N ILE A 74 0.87 -25.32 9.08
CA ILE A 74 1.95 -24.36 8.92
C ILE A 74 1.39 -22.97 9.11
N ALA A 75 2.02 -22.15 9.96
CA ALA A 75 1.77 -20.71 10.05
C ALA A 75 3.00 -19.94 9.59
N VAL A 76 2.79 -18.98 8.71
CA VAL A 76 3.88 -18.15 8.16
C VAL A 76 3.59 -16.68 8.52
N GLY A 77 4.47 -16.09 9.32
CA GLY A 77 4.49 -14.64 9.52
C GLY A 77 5.41 -13.98 8.51
N LEU A 78 5.05 -12.79 8.10
CA LEU A 78 5.81 -11.94 7.19
C LEU A 78 6.11 -10.59 7.84
N SER A 79 7.21 -9.96 7.43
CA SER A 79 7.58 -8.61 7.79
C SER A 79 8.46 -7.99 6.71
N SER A 80 8.39 -6.69 6.53
CA SER A 80 9.36 -5.93 5.73
C SER A 80 10.60 -5.51 6.53
N VAL A 81 10.60 -5.74 7.85
CA VAL A 81 11.60 -5.22 8.81
C VAL A 81 12.62 -6.27 9.20
N SER A 82 12.16 -7.38 9.81
CA SER A 82 13.05 -8.43 10.33
C SER A 82 12.37 -9.79 10.48
N VAL A 83 13.17 -10.85 10.64
CA VAL A 83 12.70 -12.20 11.00
C VAL A 83 12.00 -12.18 12.36
N GLU A 84 12.53 -11.42 13.31
CA GLU A 84 11.97 -11.29 14.66
C GLU A 84 10.56 -10.70 14.60
N ASN A 85 10.37 -9.67 13.79
CA ASN A 85 9.04 -9.06 13.56
C ASN A 85 8.10 -10.04 12.83
N ALA A 86 8.58 -10.76 11.81
CA ALA A 86 7.79 -11.80 11.14
C ALA A 86 7.30 -12.89 12.11
N ARG A 87 8.17 -13.31 13.04
CA ARG A 87 7.79 -14.26 14.11
C ARG A 87 6.75 -13.66 15.07
N MET A 88 6.93 -12.40 15.47
CA MET A 88 6.03 -11.71 16.37
C MET A 88 4.64 -11.54 15.74
N ASN A 89 4.57 -11.16 14.46
CA ASN A 89 3.33 -11.08 13.69
C ASN A 89 2.62 -12.44 13.66
N SER A 90 3.36 -13.52 13.32
CA SER A 90 2.80 -14.87 13.32
C SER A 90 2.25 -15.31 14.67
N LEU A 91 2.93 -14.98 15.76
CA LEU A 91 2.49 -15.35 17.12
C LEU A 91 1.27 -14.53 17.57
N ALA A 92 1.19 -13.26 17.20
CA ALA A 92 0.05 -12.40 17.52
C ALA A 92 -1.21 -12.81 16.76
N GLU A 93 -1.08 -13.14 15.47
CA GLU A 93 -2.22 -13.48 14.63
C GLU A 93 -2.62 -14.97 14.70
N VAL A 94 -1.65 -15.86 14.89
CA VAL A 94 -1.83 -17.31 14.95
C VAL A 94 -1.06 -17.87 16.16
N PRO A 95 -1.50 -17.60 17.40
CA PRO A 95 -0.80 -18.07 18.60
C PRO A 95 -0.70 -19.58 18.65
N GLU A 96 -1.73 -20.29 18.24
CA GLU A 96 -1.81 -21.75 18.14
C GLU A 96 -1.98 -22.18 16.69
N LEU A 97 -1.38 -23.34 16.33
CA LEU A 97 -1.48 -23.91 14.99
C LEU A 97 -2.81 -24.67 14.80
N ASP A 98 -3.92 -24.02 15.09
CA ASP A 98 -5.28 -24.51 14.92
C ASP A 98 -5.92 -23.91 13.66
N PHE A 99 -5.98 -24.68 12.59
CA PHE A 99 -6.54 -24.26 11.30
C PHE A 99 -8.01 -23.85 11.42
N ASP A 100 -8.83 -24.61 12.16
CA ASP A 100 -10.26 -24.36 12.26
C ASP A 100 -10.55 -23.07 13.04
N ALA A 101 -9.81 -22.80 14.09
CA ALA A 101 -9.88 -21.55 14.84
C ALA A 101 -9.48 -20.35 13.97
N VAL A 102 -8.40 -20.46 13.19
CA VAL A 102 -7.97 -19.40 12.26
C VAL A 102 -9.02 -19.16 11.18
N HIS A 103 -9.56 -20.23 10.59
CA HIS A 103 -10.62 -20.15 9.59
C HIS A 103 -11.87 -19.45 10.15
N ALA A 104 -12.32 -19.84 11.35
CA ALA A 104 -13.49 -19.24 11.98
C ALA A 104 -13.28 -17.73 12.22
N ARG A 105 -12.08 -17.30 12.69
CA ARG A 105 -11.74 -15.88 12.85
C ARG A 105 -11.75 -15.13 11.50
N ALA A 106 -11.15 -15.69 10.47
CA ALA A 106 -11.14 -15.10 9.13
C ALA A 106 -12.55 -14.89 8.59
N VAL A 107 -13.44 -15.90 8.72
CA VAL A 107 -14.85 -15.78 8.35
C VAL A 107 -15.54 -14.67 9.13
N GLY A 108 -15.26 -14.55 10.45
CA GLY A 108 -15.81 -13.49 11.29
C GLY A 108 -15.35 -12.09 10.87
N GLN A 109 -14.07 -11.93 10.56
CA GLN A 109 -13.49 -10.66 10.10
C GLN A 109 -14.07 -10.24 8.74
N TRP A 110 -14.17 -11.17 7.79
CA TRP A 110 -14.80 -10.89 6.49
C TRP A 110 -16.27 -10.54 6.60
N ARG A 111 -17.04 -11.22 7.47
CA ARG A 111 -18.44 -10.85 7.74
C ARG A 111 -18.57 -9.46 8.30
N LYS A 112 -17.65 -9.05 9.19
CA LYS A 112 -17.62 -7.69 9.73
C LYS A 112 -17.33 -6.69 8.61
N ALA A 113 -16.26 -6.90 7.83
CA ALA A 113 -15.84 -5.99 6.76
C ALA A 113 -16.88 -5.84 5.64
N LEU A 114 -17.59 -6.93 5.29
CA LEU A 114 -18.68 -6.90 4.31
C LEU A 114 -20.02 -6.40 4.90
N GLY A 115 -20.07 -6.16 6.20
CA GLY A 115 -21.20 -5.58 6.91
C GLY A 115 -21.20 -4.05 6.97
N ASP A 116 -20.16 -3.38 6.45
CA ASP A 116 -20.08 -1.91 6.42
C ASP A 116 -21.21 -1.29 5.60
N ILE A 117 -21.63 -1.97 4.52
CA ILE A 117 -22.76 -1.56 3.69
C ILE A 117 -23.66 -2.77 3.50
N VAL A 118 -24.89 -2.67 4.02
CA VAL A 118 -25.91 -3.70 3.89
C VAL A 118 -26.98 -3.25 2.90
N VAL A 119 -27.30 -4.11 1.94
CA VAL A 119 -28.35 -3.85 0.95
C VAL A 119 -29.42 -4.92 1.00
N GLU A 120 -30.64 -4.53 0.67
CA GLU A 120 -31.80 -5.42 0.59
C GLU A 120 -32.50 -5.26 -0.76
N GLY A 121 -33.16 -6.30 -1.23
CA GLY A 121 -33.87 -6.32 -2.51
C GLY A 121 -33.01 -6.76 -3.68
N GLY A 122 -33.56 -6.65 -4.89
CA GLY A 122 -32.94 -7.13 -6.11
C GLY A 122 -32.97 -8.67 -6.28
N SER A 123 -32.37 -9.15 -7.35
CA SER A 123 -32.17 -10.56 -7.63
C SER A 123 -30.98 -11.13 -6.85
N ARG A 124 -30.86 -12.46 -6.81
CA ARG A 124 -29.71 -13.14 -6.21
C ARG A 124 -28.40 -12.75 -6.92
N ASP A 125 -28.42 -12.56 -8.22
CA ASP A 125 -27.24 -12.21 -9.01
C ASP A 125 -26.79 -10.79 -8.71
N GLU A 126 -27.72 -9.84 -8.57
CA GLU A 126 -27.40 -8.45 -8.18
C GLU A 126 -26.80 -8.40 -6.77
N MET A 127 -27.36 -9.15 -5.81
CA MET A 127 -26.81 -9.27 -4.46
C MET A 127 -25.40 -9.88 -4.48
N THR A 128 -25.19 -10.93 -5.28
CA THR A 128 -23.88 -11.58 -5.43
C THR A 128 -22.87 -10.60 -6.02
N ASN A 129 -23.22 -9.87 -7.07
CA ASN A 129 -22.36 -8.88 -7.69
C ASN A 129 -22.00 -7.74 -6.72
N PHE A 130 -22.98 -7.25 -5.95
CA PHE A 130 -22.75 -6.21 -4.95
C PHE A 130 -21.73 -6.64 -3.90
N TYR A 131 -21.94 -7.77 -3.23
CA TYR A 131 -21.03 -8.23 -2.18
C TYR A 131 -19.68 -8.69 -2.73
N THR A 132 -19.61 -9.19 -3.97
CA THR A 132 -18.34 -9.47 -4.66
C THR A 132 -17.58 -8.18 -4.93
N ALA A 133 -18.24 -7.13 -5.41
CA ALA A 133 -17.62 -5.82 -5.60
C ALA A 133 -17.14 -5.22 -4.26
N GLN A 134 -17.96 -5.31 -3.22
CA GLN A 134 -17.58 -4.87 -1.87
C GLN A 134 -16.36 -5.66 -1.35
N TYR A 135 -16.28 -6.97 -1.56
CA TYR A 135 -15.10 -7.79 -1.24
C TYR A 135 -13.85 -7.26 -1.97
N HIS A 136 -13.95 -6.97 -3.27
CA HIS A 136 -12.83 -6.44 -4.04
C HIS A 136 -12.33 -5.08 -3.49
N THR A 137 -13.21 -4.24 -2.95
CA THR A 137 -12.80 -2.96 -2.33
C THR A 137 -11.98 -3.12 -1.05
N LYS A 138 -11.91 -4.32 -0.48
CA LYS A 138 -11.18 -4.62 0.77
C LYS A 138 -9.86 -5.37 0.53
N LEU A 139 -9.46 -5.62 -0.72
CA LEU A 139 -8.22 -6.34 -1.04
C LEU A 139 -6.97 -5.45 -0.96
N THR A 140 -7.13 -4.15 -1.17
CA THR A 140 -6.09 -3.11 -1.05
C THR A 140 -6.68 -1.89 -0.36
N PRO A 141 -5.87 -1.05 0.28
CA PRO A 141 -4.41 -1.09 0.44
C PRO A 141 -3.93 -2.23 1.35
N ASN A 142 -2.63 -2.50 1.33
CA ASN A 142 -2.04 -3.49 2.21
C ASN A 142 -1.51 -2.83 3.49
N LEU A 143 -1.81 -3.44 4.64
CA LEU A 143 -1.18 -3.11 5.91
C LEU A 143 0.29 -3.53 5.87
N MET A 144 1.19 -2.59 6.11
CA MET A 144 2.63 -2.79 6.04
C MET A 144 3.33 -2.68 7.39
N SER A 145 2.68 -2.09 8.40
CA SER A 145 3.23 -2.06 9.75
C SER A 145 3.05 -3.41 10.45
N ASP A 146 4.12 -3.84 11.12
CA ASP A 146 4.13 -5.02 11.99
C ASP A 146 3.30 -4.77 13.25
N VAL A 147 2.98 -5.80 14.03
CA VAL A 147 2.16 -5.70 15.24
C VAL A 147 2.76 -4.79 16.34
N ASN A 148 4.06 -4.51 16.27
CA ASN A 148 4.74 -3.54 17.12
C ASN A 148 4.75 -2.12 16.54
N GLY A 149 4.09 -1.92 15.38
CA GLY A 149 4.03 -0.64 14.66
C GLY A 149 5.23 -0.35 13.74
N GLU A 150 6.26 -1.21 13.69
CA GLU A 150 7.42 -1.00 12.83
C GLU A 150 7.09 -1.29 11.36
N TYR A 151 7.72 -0.54 10.46
CA TYR A 151 7.60 -0.71 9.01
C TYR A 151 8.85 -0.20 8.29
N ARG A 152 9.05 -0.60 7.04
CA ARG A 152 10.14 -0.11 6.19
C ARG A 152 9.64 1.03 5.32
N ARG A 153 10.34 2.16 5.38
CA ARG A 153 10.10 3.36 4.58
C ARG A 153 10.60 3.20 3.14
N HIS A 154 10.22 4.14 2.28
CA HIS A 154 10.69 4.19 0.89
C HIS A 154 12.17 4.50 0.75
N ASP A 155 12.81 5.15 1.72
CA ASP A 155 14.27 5.34 1.82
C ASP A 155 15.00 4.13 2.41
N GLN A 156 14.28 3.03 2.64
CA GLN A 156 14.77 1.77 3.22
C GLN A 156 15.11 1.84 4.72
N THR A 157 14.92 2.95 5.40
CA THR A 157 15.01 3.02 6.86
C THR A 157 13.83 2.34 7.53
N VAL A 158 13.99 1.95 8.78
CA VAL A 158 12.89 1.41 9.61
C VAL A 158 12.35 2.52 10.50
N ALA A 159 11.04 2.66 10.51
CA ALA A 159 10.31 3.59 11.37
C ALA A 159 9.22 2.86 12.14
N ARG A 160 8.51 3.60 13.00
CA ARG A 160 7.40 3.06 13.80
C ARG A 160 6.24 4.05 13.80
N MET A 161 5.04 3.56 13.49
CA MET A 161 3.82 4.33 13.68
C MET A 161 3.52 4.53 15.17
N PRO A 162 2.90 5.66 15.54
CA PRO A 162 2.33 5.85 16.87
C PRO A 162 1.34 4.73 17.21
N GLU A 163 1.14 4.50 18.52
CA GLU A 163 0.17 3.51 18.99
C GLU A 163 -1.24 3.83 18.48
N GLY A 164 -1.90 2.84 17.91
CA GLY A 164 -3.25 2.96 17.33
C GLY A 164 -3.29 3.46 15.89
N GLU A 165 -2.14 3.75 15.28
CA GLU A 165 -2.02 4.12 13.87
C GLU A 165 -1.37 3.00 13.07
N SER A 166 -1.72 2.91 11.79
CA SER A 166 -1.23 1.87 10.87
C SER A 166 -0.58 2.47 9.63
N TYR A 167 0.49 1.83 9.15
CA TYR A 167 1.12 2.21 7.89
C TYR A 167 0.61 1.33 6.75
N TYR A 168 0.11 1.98 5.71
CA TYR A 168 -0.43 1.33 4.51
C TYR A 168 0.39 1.64 3.27
N SER A 169 0.40 0.71 2.33
CA SER A 169 0.96 0.88 0.98
C SER A 169 0.11 0.14 -0.05
N THR A 170 0.60 0.09 -1.29
CA THR A 170 -0.11 -0.48 -2.44
C THR A 170 -1.32 0.37 -2.81
N PHE A 171 -1.04 1.65 -3.07
CA PHE A 171 -2.05 2.62 -3.51
C PHE A 171 -2.03 2.74 -5.03
N SER A 172 -3.07 2.26 -5.69
CA SER A 172 -3.30 2.50 -7.12
C SER A 172 -4.05 3.82 -7.30
N LEU A 173 -3.38 4.96 -7.00
CA LEU A 173 -4.06 6.25 -6.83
C LEU A 173 -4.76 6.74 -8.09
N TRP A 174 -4.19 6.49 -9.28
CA TRP A 174 -4.81 6.84 -10.55
C TRP A 174 -6.17 6.16 -10.78
N ASP A 175 -6.34 4.95 -10.23
CA ASP A 175 -7.60 4.21 -10.30
C ASP A 175 -8.53 4.58 -9.15
N THR A 176 -8.01 4.64 -7.92
CA THR A 176 -8.81 4.66 -6.70
C THR A 176 -9.35 6.04 -6.34
N PHE A 177 -8.69 7.15 -6.76
CA PHE A 177 -9.17 8.50 -6.47
C PHE A 177 -10.57 8.76 -7.05
N ARG A 178 -10.95 8.06 -8.13
CA ARG A 178 -12.20 8.26 -8.87
C ARG A 178 -13.44 7.87 -8.07
N ALA A 179 -13.38 6.75 -7.35
CA ALA A 179 -14.53 6.24 -6.60
C ALA A 179 -14.16 5.57 -5.27
N TRP A 180 -13.09 4.76 -5.23
CA TRP A 180 -12.75 3.98 -4.04
C TRP A 180 -12.37 4.87 -2.86
N ASN A 181 -11.47 5.84 -3.04
CA ASN A 181 -11.09 6.78 -1.96
C ASN A 181 -12.30 7.62 -1.50
N PRO A 182 -13.13 8.21 -2.40
CA PRO A 182 -14.38 8.87 -1.99
C PRO A 182 -15.32 7.97 -1.19
N LEU A 183 -15.45 6.68 -1.54
CA LEU A 183 -16.24 5.72 -0.77
C LEU A 183 -15.69 5.54 0.64
N GLN A 184 -14.36 5.40 0.82
CA GLN A 184 -13.76 5.23 2.14
C GLN A 184 -14.02 6.44 3.05
N THR A 185 -14.12 7.65 2.51
CA THR A 185 -14.48 8.84 3.31
C THR A 185 -15.88 8.75 3.92
N LEU A 186 -16.74 7.87 3.43
CA LEU A 186 -18.09 7.64 3.94
C LEU A 186 -18.19 6.45 4.90
N VAL A 187 -17.34 5.42 4.69
CA VAL A 187 -17.50 4.14 5.39
C VAL A 187 -16.36 3.83 6.38
N ASP A 188 -15.15 4.38 6.17
CA ASP A 188 -13.99 4.10 7.02
C ASP A 188 -13.03 5.30 7.13
N THR A 189 -13.42 6.28 7.91
CA THR A 189 -12.62 7.52 8.11
C THR A 189 -11.32 7.26 8.89
N ALA A 190 -11.23 6.18 9.66
CA ALA A 190 -10.00 5.79 10.35
C ALA A 190 -8.94 5.34 9.34
N LEU A 191 -9.31 4.45 8.42
CA LEU A 191 -8.46 4.03 7.32
C LEU A 191 -7.99 5.22 6.47
N VAL A 192 -8.89 6.17 6.15
CA VAL A 192 -8.54 7.37 5.37
C VAL A 192 -7.46 8.19 6.07
N ASN A 193 -7.56 8.41 7.39
CA ASN A 193 -6.53 9.11 8.15
C ASN A 193 -5.17 8.37 8.11
N ASP A 194 -5.17 7.05 8.35
CA ASP A 194 -3.95 6.24 8.33
C ASP A 194 -3.30 6.21 6.94
N MET A 195 -4.10 6.12 5.87
CA MET A 195 -3.60 6.21 4.50
C MET A 195 -2.93 7.56 4.23
N ILE A 196 -3.54 8.68 4.64
CA ILE A 196 -2.96 10.00 4.42
C ILE A 196 -1.68 10.17 5.26
N ARG A 197 -1.64 9.71 6.51
CA ARG A 197 -0.42 9.69 7.32
C ARG A 197 0.69 8.87 6.64
N SER A 198 0.34 7.73 6.06
CA SER A 198 1.28 6.89 5.30
C SER A 198 1.83 7.65 4.08
N MET A 199 0.97 8.37 3.33
CA MET A 199 1.40 9.20 2.20
C MET A 199 2.32 10.35 2.64
N LEU A 200 2.07 10.94 3.81
CA LEU A 200 2.92 12.00 4.38
C LEU A 200 4.25 11.44 4.88
N ASP A 201 4.30 10.22 5.39
CA ASP A 201 5.57 9.56 5.72
C ASP A 201 6.38 9.20 4.46
N MET A 202 5.71 8.80 3.38
CA MET A 202 6.35 8.62 2.07
C MET A 202 6.94 9.95 1.57
N TYR A 203 6.21 11.06 1.73
CA TYR A 203 6.72 12.41 1.43
C TYR A 203 7.95 12.75 2.28
N ASP A 204 7.95 12.47 3.57
CA ASP A 204 9.09 12.73 4.46
C ASP A 204 10.34 11.97 4.03
N SER A 205 10.20 10.74 3.55
CA SER A 205 11.31 9.87 3.17
C SER A 205 11.82 10.10 1.74
N THR A 206 10.98 10.65 0.84
CA THR A 206 11.32 10.80 -0.59
C THR A 206 11.30 12.25 -1.08
N GLY A 207 10.64 13.17 -0.37
CA GLY A 207 10.38 14.54 -0.79
C GLY A 207 9.19 14.70 -1.73
N GLU A 208 8.40 13.62 -1.98
CA GLU A 208 7.25 13.59 -2.88
C GLU A 208 6.11 12.78 -2.29
N LEU A 209 4.86 13.18 -2.56
CA LEU A 209 3.71 12.31 -2.35
C LEU A 209 3.75 11.13 -3.34
N PRO A 210 3.23 9.96 -2.96
CA PRO A 210 3.28 8.79 -3.82
C PRO A 210 2.39 8.95 -5.06
N ILE A 211 2.80 8.28 -6.14
CA ILE A 211 2.02 8.11 -7.36
C ILE A 211 1.41 6.71 -7.41
N TRP A 212 2.23 5.69 -7.27
CA TRP A 212 1.83 4.29 -7.22
C TRP A 212 2.79 3.48 -6.33
N PRO A 213 2.72 3.67 -5.01
CA PRO A 213 3.61 2.98 -4.08
C PRO A 213 3.26 1.50 -4.01
N LEU A 214 4.29 0.66 -4.00
CA LEU A 214 4.19 -0.79 -3.83
C LEU A 214 5.11 -1.21 -2.69
N ALA A 215 4.54 -1.71 -1.60
CA ALA A 215 5.26 -2.05 -0.38
C ALA A 215 6.18 -0.91 0.10
N SER A 216 7.50 -1.09 0.11
CA SER A 216 8.48 -0.10 0.59
C SER A 216 9.15 0.68 -0.54
N GLY A 217 8.45 0.95 -1.65
CA GLY A 217 9.01 1.71 -2.77
C GLY A 217 7.96 2.33 -3.68
N GLU A 218 8.41 3.25 -4.53
CA GLU A 218 7.58 3.94 -5.52
C GLU A 218 7.84 3.35 -6.91
N THR A 219 6.78 2.96 -7.62
CA THR A 219 6.87 2.44 -9.00
C THR A 219 6.90 3.55 -10.03
N GLY A 220 6.36 4.71 -9.72
CA GLY A 220 6.14 5.81 -10.65
C GLY A 220 5.20 5.47 -11.81
N THR A 221 4.43 4.41 -11.70
CA THR A 221 3.49 3.95 -12.72
C THR A 221 2.30 4.90 -12.82
N MET A 222 1.68 4.95 -14.01
CA MET A 222 0.53 5.80 -14.35
C MET A 222 0.86 7.30 -14.37
N ILE A 223 -0.12 8.10 -14.68
CA ILE A 223 -0.06 9.55 -14.83
C ILE A 223 -0.72 10.24 -13.63
N GLY A 224 -0.52 11.56 -13.52
CA GLY A 224 -1.09 12.34 -12.41
C GLY A 224 -0.27 12.24 -11.13
N TYR A 225 -0.68 13.05 -10.14
CA TYR A 225 -0.20 13.02 -8.76
C TYR A 225 -1.39 12.98 -7.79
N HIS A 226 -2.28 12.01 -8.02
CA HIS A 226 -3.63 11.94 -7.45
C HIS A 226 -3.71 11.77 -5.93
N ALA A 227 -2.59 11.59 -5.23
CA ALA A 227 -2.55 11.72 -3.77
C ALA A 227 -3.14 13.06 -3.32
N VAL A 228 -2.95 14.13 -4.13
CA VAL A 228 -3.48 15.46 -3.81
C VAL A 228 -5.01 15.49 -3.82
N SER A 229 -5.65 14.78 -4.76
CA SER A 229 -7.12 14.73 -4.82
C SER A 229 -7.71 13.91 -3.67
N VAL A 230 -7.03 12.84 -3.24
CA VAL A 230 -7.42 12.01 -2.09
C VAL A 230 -7.35 12.83 -0.79
N ILE A 231 -6.26 13.56 -0.60
CA ILE A 231 -6.05 14.42 0.58
C ILE A 231 -7.06 15.57 0.60
N ALA A 232 -7.26 16.24 -0.54
CA ALA A 232 -8.21 17.36 -0.65
C ALA A 232 -9.65 16.92 -0.40
N ASP A 233 -10.08 15.77 -0.94
CA ASP A 233 -11.42 15.22 -0.74
C ASP A 233 -11.67 14.91 0.74
N ALA A 234 -10.72 14.25 1.41
CA ALA A 234 -10.78 13.97 2.84
C ALA A 234 -10.89 15.26 3.66
N TYR A 235 -10.02 16.25 3.37
CA TYR A 235 -10.01 17.53 4.09
C TYR A 235 -11.33 18.27 3.95
N LEU A 236 -11.88 18.37 2.74
CA LEU A 236 -13.14 19.07 2.44
C LEU A 236 -14.35 18.40 3.09
N LYS A 237 -14.29 17.10 3.30
CA LYS A 237 -15.30 16.30 4.02
C LYS A 237 -15.14 16.33 5.55
N GLY A 238 -14.15 17.06 6.07
CA GLY A 238 -13.93 17.21 7.52
C GLY A 238 -13.08 16.12 8.15
N ILE A 239 -12.49 15.22 7.38
CA ILE A 239 -11.54 14.21 7.86
C ILE A 239 -10.17 14.88 7.98
N ARG A 240 -9.69 15.06 9.22
CA ARG A 240 -8.51 15.87 9.53
C ARG A 240 -7.64 15.26 10.63
N GLY A 241 -7.58 13.92 10.71
CA GLY A 241 -6.74 13.21 11.67
C GLY A 241 -5.26 13.13 11.26
N TYR A 242 -4.77 14.11 10.50
CA TYR A 242 -3.40 14.24 10.01
C TYR A 242 -2.97 15.72 10.00
N ASP A 243 -1.70 15.99 9.79
CA ASP A 243 -1.16 17.35 9.67
C ASP A 243 -1.58 17.97 8.32
N ALA A 244 -2.60 18.83 8.33
CA ALA A 244 -3.16 19.43 7.13
C ALA A 244 -2.26 20.49 6.50
N ASP A 245 -1.48 21.23 7.29
CA ASP A 245 -0.51 22.22 6.75
C ASP A 245 0.61 21.51 6.03
N LYS A 246 1.18 20.47 6.62
CA LYS A 246 2.16 19.59 5.98
C LYS A 246 1.58 18.92 4.72
N ALA A 247 0.33 18.48 4.78
CA ALA A 247 -0.33 17.88 3.61
C ALA A 247 -0.42 18.85 2.44
N LEU A 248 -0.82 20.11 2.68
CA LEU A 248 -0.85 21.13 1.64
C LEU A 248 0.55 21.46 1.10
N GLU A 249 1.57 21.55 1.97
CA GLU A 249 2.97 21.71 1.56
C GLU A 249 3.42 20.55 0.65
N ALA A 250 3.16 19.31 1.05
CA ALA A 250 3.50 18.12 0.28
C ALA A 250 2.80 18.09 -1.09
N MET A 251 1.52 18.50 -1.15
CA MET A 251 0.76 18.62 -2.39
C MET A 251 1.41 19.64 -3.35
N ILE A 252 1.73 20.84 -2.85
CA ILE A 252 2.40 21.89 -3.61
C ILE A 252 3.78 21.42 -4.11
N ARG A 253 4.55 20.80 -3.24
CA ARG A 253 5.87 20.26 -3.60
C ARG A 253 5.76 19.23 -4.72
N SER A 254 4.86 18.26 -4.58
CA SER A 254 4.68 17.17 -5.53
C SER A 254 4.22 17.65 -6.91
N SER A 255 3.39 18.71 -6.97
CA SER A 255 2.93 19.30 -8.24
C SER A 255 4.03 20.05 -9.02
N ASN A 256 5.16 20.37 -8.37
CA ASN A 256 6.27 21.15 -8.95
C ASN A 256 7.54 20.32 -9.16
N ILE A 257 7.49 19.01 -8.94
CA ILE A 257 8.63 18.14 -9.21
C ILE A 257 8.76 17.93 -10.72
N ASN A 258 9.97 18.17 -11.24
CA ASN A 258 10.27 18.03 -12.67
C ASN A 258 10.32 16.54 -13.08
N LYS A 259 9.15 15.95 -13.24
CA LYS A 259 8.97 14.56 -13.70
C LYS A 259 7.84 14.48 -14.70
N LYS A 260 7.94 13.53 -15.63
CA LYS A 260 6.86 13.20 -16.58
C LYS A 260 6.31 14.39 -17.38
N GLY A 261 7.14 15.40 -17.64
CA GLY A 261 6.77 16.60 -18.41
C GLY A 261 6.07 17.69 -17.59
N SER A 262 6.07 17.59 -16.26
CA SER A 262 5.46 18.63 -15.39
C SER A 262 6.15 19.99 -15.49
N ASP A 263 7.44 20.03 -15.84
CA ASP A 263 8.18 21.26 -16.17
C ASP A 263 7.59 22.02 -17.35
N TYR A 264 7.25 21.32 -18.43
CA TYR A 264 6.55 21.91 -19.59
C TYR A 264 5.14 22.36 -19.20
N TYR A 265 4.40 21.51 -18.47
CA TYR A 265 3.06 21.86 -18.00
C TYR A 265 3.07 23.14 -17.14
N THR A 266 4.01 23.26 -16.22
CA THR A 266 4.14 24.44 -15.35
C THR A 266 4.55 25.68 -16.15
N ALA A 267 5.46 25.54 -17.13
CA ALA A 267 6.01 26.67 -17.88
C ALA A 267 5.05 27.22 -18.95
N GLN A 268 4.30 26.36 -19.64
CA GLN A 268 3.50 26.77 -20.81
C GLN A 268 2.05 26.29 -20.79
N GLY A 269 1.62 25.60 -19.71
CA GLY A 269 0.23 25.18 -19.51
C GLY A 269 -0.15 23.88 -20.22
N TYR A 270 0.78 23.17 -20.84
CA TYR A 270 0.54 21.85 -21.45
C TYR A 270 1.86 21.12 -21.70
N ILE A 271 1.78 19.80 -21.95
CA ILE A 271 2.93 18.96 -22.28
C ILE A 271 2.92 18.73 -23.79
N PRO A 272 3.98 19.11 -24.55
CA PRO A 272 4.07 18.83 -25.97
C PRO A 272 4.14 17.32 -26.29
N SER A 273 3.50 16.89 -27.39
CA SER A 273 3.43 15.49 -27.78
C SER A 273 4.77 14.84 -28.14
N ASN A 274 5.76 15.65 -28.53
CA ASN A 274 7.13 15.21 -28.77
C ASN A 274 7.97 15.03 -27.52
N ILE A 275 7.50 15.50 -26.37
CA ILE A 275 8.15 15.32 -25.05
C ILE A 275 7.66 14.06 -24.37
N LYS A 276 6.34 13.79 -24.44
CA LYS A 276 5.74 12.64 -23.80
C LYS A 276 4.60 12.07 -24.63
N ARG A 277 4.56 10.74 -24.74
CA ARG A 277 3.53 10.04 -25.51
C ARG A 277 2.11 10.28 -24.98
N GLU A 278 1.96 10.26 -23.64
CA GLU A 278 0.68 10.51 -22.95
C GLU A 278 0.49 11.99 -22.60
N SER A 279 0.96 12.93 -23.43
CA SER A 279 1.00 14.37 -23.15
C SER A 279 -0.38 14.97 -22.83
N VAL A 280 -1.40 14.62 -23.62
CA VAL A 280 -2.78 15.10 -23.41
C VAL A 280 -3.32 14.59 -22.09
N SER A 281 -3.25 13.28 -21.85
CA SER A 281 -3.74 12.69 -20.59
C SER A 281 -3.03 13.29 -19.37
N CYS A 282 -1.70 13.44 -19.43
CA CYS A 282 -0.95 14.08 -18.34
C CYS A 282 -1.37 15.54 -18.12
N THR A 283 -1.58 16.33 -19.18
CA THR A 283 -2.02 17.71 -19.06
C THR A 283 -3.39 17.79 -18.38
N LEU A 284 -4.34 16.94 -18.78
CA LEU A 284 -5.69 16.91 -18.20
C LEU A 284 -5.67 16.48 -16.73
N GLU A 285 -4.92 15.42 -16.41
CA GLU A 285 -4.82 14.91 -15.02
C GLU A 285 -4.11 15.92 -14.11
N TYR A 286 -3.05 16.59 -14.56
CA TYR A 286 -2.38 17.63 -13.78
C TYR A 286 -3.29 18.84 -13.55
N ALA A 287 -4.10 19.24 -14.52
CA ALA A 287 -5.06 20.32 -14.34
C ALA A 287 -6.14 19.96 -13.30
N TYR A 288 -6.59 18.72 -13.27
CA TYR A 288 -7.48 18.21 -12.24
C TYR A 288 -6.84 18.18 -10.85
N ASP A 289 -5.60 17.69 -10.76
CA ASP A 289 -4.84 17.64 -9.50
C ASP A 289 -4.59 19.06 -8.96
N ASP A 290 -4.25 20.03 -9.83
CA ASP A 290 -4.13 21.44 -9.45
C ASP A 290 -5.45 22.03 -8.95
N TRP A 291 -6.58 21.64 -9.53
CA TRP A 291 -7.89 22.03 -9.01
C TRP A 291 -8.11 21.50 -7.59
N ALA A 292 -7.71 20.27 -7.30
CA ALA A 292 -7.84 19.71 -5.97
C ALA A 292 -6.98 20.47 -4.93
N ILE A 293 -5.74 20.87 -5.30
CA ILE A 293 -4.88 21.73 -4.47
C ILE A 293 -5.57 23.08 -4.22
N ALA A 294 -6.09 23.71 -5.28
CA ALA A 294 -6.81 24.99 -5.15
C ALA A 294 -7.97 24.89 -4.17
N ARG A 295 -8.78 23.84 -4.26
CA ARG A 295 -9.94 23.66 -3.38
C ARG A 295 -9.55 23.48 -1.91
N MET A 296 -8.50 22.71 -1.63
CA MET A 296 -7.99 22.57 -0.27
C MET A 296 -7.41 23.90 0.25
N ALA A 297 -6.59 24.58 -0.54
CA ALA A 297 -6.01 25.88 -0.19
C ALA A 297 -7.10 26.93 0.14
N GLN A 298 -8.15 26.99 -0.68
CA GLN A 298 -9.29 27.87 -0.43
C GLN A 298 -9.97 27.56 0.91
N ALA A 299 -10.20 26.29 1.21
CA ALA A 299 -10.83 25.87 2.46
C ALA A 299 -9.94 26.12 3.70
N MET A 300 -8.61 26.23 3.50
CA MET A 300 -7.64 26.61 4.53
C MET A 300 -7.40 28.13 4.63
N GLY A 301 -8.07 28.95 3.79
CA GLY A 301 -7.87 30.40 3.77
C GLY A 301 -6.52 30.85 3.18
N ARG A 302 -5.91 30.01 2.31
CA ARG A 302 -4.62 30.28 1.66
C ARG A 302 -4.88 30.87 0.26
N ASP A 303 -5.28 32.13 0.22
CA ASP A 303 -5.78 32.81 -1.00
C ASP A 303 -4.72 32.94 -2.10
N ASP A 304 -3.46 33.12 -1.74
CA ASP A 304 -2.31 33.17 -2.66
C ASP A 304 -2.15 31.84 -3.43
N ILE A 305 -2.16 30.71 -2.70
CA ILE A 305 -2.07 29.37 -3.25
C ILE A 305 -3.32 29.06 -4.08
N PHE A 306 -4.51 29.39 -3.55
CA PHE A 306 -5.76 29.24 -4.29
C PHE A 306 -5.70 29.94 -5.66
N GLY A 307 -5.27 31.22 -5.70
CA GLY A 307 -5.21 32.01 -6.93
C GLY A 307 -4.26 31.43 -7.97
N GLU A 308 -3.11 30.88 -7.54
CA GLU A 308 -2.15 30.21 -8.43
C GLU A 308 -2.74 28.92 -9.02
N TYR A 309 -3.18 28.02 -8.15
CA TYR A 309 -3.61 26.68 -8.56
C TYR A 309 -4.97 26.70 -9.29
N ALA A 310 -5.85 27.63 -8.98
CA ALA A 310 -7.09 27.84 -9.75
C ALA A 310 -6.81 28.27 -11.19
N ARG A 311 -5.75 29.06 -11.44
CA ARG A 311 -5.31 29.37 -12.83
C ARG A 311 -4.71 28.17 -13.52
N ARG A 312 -3.84 27.41 -12.85
CA ARG A 312 -3.21 26.18 -13.38
C ARG A 312 -4.27 25.13 -13.73
N ALA A 313 -5.31 25.01 -12.91
CA ALA A 313 -6.45 24.12 -13.16
C ALA A 313 -7.16 24.38 -14.51
N LEU A 314 -7.07 25.58 -15.07
CA LEU A 314 -7.64 25.91 -16.38
C LEU A 314 -6.76 25.44 -17.56
N ASN A 315 -5.60 24.89 -17.32
CA ASN A 315 -4.69 24.41 -18.37
C ASN A 315 -5.28 23.30 -19.23
N TYR A 316 -6.34 22.63 -18.78
CA TYR A 316 -7.07 21.62 -19.57
C TYR A 316 -7.58 22.18 -20.93
N VAL A 317 -7.79 23.50 -21.05
CA VAL A 317 -8.24 24.12 -22.29
C VAL A 317 -7.16 24.22 -23.39
N ASN A 318 -5.90 23.92 -23.04
CA ASN A 318 -4.77 24.03 -23.96
C ASN A 318 -4.54 22.76 -24.80
N VAL A 319 -5.36 21.72 -24.62
CA VAL A 319 -5.26 20.42 -25.31
C VAL A 319 -6.60 19.95 -25.83
#